data_3e86a86c447fe9d78106a8c819369d21
#
_entry.id   3e86a86c447fe9d78106a8c819369d21
#
_cell.length_a   1.000
_cell.length_b   1.000
_cell.length_c   1.000
_cell.angle_alpha   90.00
_cell.angle_beta   90.00
_cell.angle_gamma   90.00
#
_symmetry.space_group_name_H-M   'P 1'
#
loop_
_entity.id
_entity.type
_entity.pdbx_description
1 polymer ?
#
loop_
_entity_poly.entity_id
_entity_poly.type
_entity_poly.pdbx_seq_one_letter_code
_entity_poly.pdbx_strand_id
1 'polypeptide(L)'
;LLYRHEVMGREWAPHGEKVHVYLDVSGSMGTVIASVYGAVLDSLEFVHDRIHLFSTKVEDISLRQLSHGVCESTGGTSINCVAGHIREHRVRRAVILTDGYVGTPSGDDAKVLRDTRLGVALASDMQTEHDLAAVADEWVTLQVD
;
A
#
# COMPACT_ATOMS: atom_id res chain seq x y z
N LEU A 1 -8.56 -6.87 -12.89
CA LEU A 1 -7.78 -6.51 -11.71
C LEU A 1 -6.33 -6.20 -12.05
N LEU A 2 -5.65 -7.11 -12.76
CA LEU A 2 -4.26 -6.90 -13.20
C LEU A 2 -4.15 -5.66 -14.10
N TYR A 3 -5.09 -5.51 -15.03
CA TYR A 3 -5.16 -4.35 -15.91
C TYR A 3 -5.27 -3.05 -15.11
N ARG A 4 -6.07 -3.06 -14.05
CA ARG A 4 -6.26 -1.89 -13.21
C ARG A 4 -4.99 -1.50 -12.46
N HIS A 5 -4.23 -2.48 -11.99
CA HIS A 5 -2.93 -2.22 -11.37
C HIS A 5 -1.93 -1.64 -12.36
N GLU A 6 -1.90 -2.14 -13.57
CA GLU A 6 -1.02 -1.63 -14.62
C GLU A 6 -1.37 -0.17 -14.97
N VAL A 7 -2.65 0.12 -15.17
CA VAL A 7 -3.11 1.47 -15.46
C VAL A 7 -2.79 2.41 -14.31
N MET A 8 -3.01 1.97 -13.07
CA MET A 8 -2.69 2.74 -11.87
C MET A 8 -1.19 3.03 -11.79
N GLY A 9 -0.34 2.04 -12.07
CA GLY A 9 1.10 2.22 -12.09
C GLY A 9 1.55 3.25 -13.11
N ARG A 10 1.01 3.20 -14.31
CA ARG A 10 1.32 4.17 -15.37
C ARG A 10 0.88 5.58 -14.99
N GLU A 11 -0.27 5.70 -14.38
CA GLU A 11 -0.80 6.99 -13.95
C GLU A 11 0.01 7.58 -12.80
N TRP A 12 0.46 6.73 -11.88
CA TRP A 12 1.08 7.16 -10.63
C TRP A 12 2.61 7.21 -10.67
N ALA A 13 3.23 6.73 -11.73
CA ALA A 13 4.67 6.76 -11.93
C ALA A 13 5.07 7.44 -13.25
N PRO A 14 4.52 8.63 -13.59
CA PRO A 14 4.97 9.34 -14.78
C PRO A 14 6.43 9.77 -14.64
N HIS A 15 7.10 9.99 -15.73
CA HIS A 15 8.50 10.45 -15.75
C HIS A 15 9.51 9.47 -15.13
N GLY A 16 9.14 8.18 -15.05
CA GLY A 16 10.05 7.15 -14.57
C GLY A 16 10.16 7.04 -13.05
N GLU A 17 9.41 7.84 -12.30
CA GLU A 17 9.37 7.67 -10.84
C GLU A 17 8.64 6.38 -10.48
N LYS A 18 9.22 5.64 -9.54
CA LYS A 18 8.62 4.39 -9.07
C LYS A 18 7.61 4.64 -7.97
N VAL A 19 6.57 3.82 -7.95
CA VAL A 19 5.56 3.84 -6.90
C VAL A 19 6.03 2.95 -5.76
N HIS A 20 5.98 3.47 -4.55
CA HIS A 20 6.26 2.68 -3.35
C HIS A 20 4.99 1.95 -2.92
N VAL A 21 5.11 0.65 -2.69
CA VAL A 21 3.98 -0.19 -2.27
C VAL A 21 4.10 -0.45 -0.77
N TYR A 22 3.06 -0.10 -0.04
CA TYR A 22 2.91 -0.40 1.38
C TYR A 22 1.85 -1.48 1.54
N LEU A 23 2.27 -2.64 2.00
CA LEU A 23 1.41 -3.81 2.15
C LEU A 23 1.07 -4.03 3.62
N ASP A 24 -0.20 -3.91 3.93
CA ASP A 24 -0.73 -4.21 5.25
C ASP A 24 -0.60 -5.72 5.51
N VAL A 25 0.14 -6.08 6.54
CA VAL A 25 0.36 -7.47 6.90
C VAL A 25 -0.35 -7.86 8.21
N SER A 26 -1.39 -7.11 8.57
CA SER A 26 -2.25 -7.51 9.68
C SER A 26 -2.91 -8.87 9.39
N GLY A 27 -3.41 -9.52 10.43
CA GLY A 27 -3.98 -10.85 10.31
C GLY A 27 -5.09 -10.99 9.28
N SER A 28 -5.86 -9.90 9.06
CA SER A 28 -6.93 -9.88 8.06
C SER A 28 -6.44 -9.95 6.62
N MET A 29 -5.17 -9.69 6.37
CA MET A 29 -4.58 -9.67 5.03
C MET A 29 -3.96 -11.02 4.61
N GLY A 30 -3.93 -12.00 5.50
CA GLY A 30 -3.23 -13.26 5.23
C GLY A 30 -3.69 -13.99 3.98
N THR A 31 -5.00 -13.96 3.67
CA THR A 31 -5.56 -14.62 2.50
C THR A 31 -5.39 -13.81 1.20
N VAL A 32 -4.97 -12.57 1.30
CA VAL A 32 -4.90 -11.63 0.17
C VAL A 32 -3.48 -11.50 -0.38
N ILE A 33 -2.48 -11.87 0.41
CA ILE A 33 -1.06 -11.62 0.09
C ILE A 33 -0.64 -12.23 -1.24
N ALA A 34 -1.10 -13.44 -1.55
CA ALA A 34 -0.75 -14.09 -2.82
C ALA A 34 -1.29 -13.32 -4.03
N SER A 35 -2.52 -12.80 -3.93
CA SER A 35 -3.13 -11.99 -4.99
C SER A 35 -2.39 -10.66 -5.16
N VAL A 36 -1.99 -10.07 -4.06
CA VAL A 36 -1.20 -8.82 -4.06
C VAL A 36 0.15 -9.05 -4.72
N TYR A 37 0.81 -10.14 -4.38
CA TYR A 37 2.09 -10.48 -5.00
C TYR A 37 1.97 -10.60 -6.52
N GLY A 38 0.93 -11.27 -7.00
CA GLY A 38 0.68 -11.39 -8.44
C GLY A 38 0.47 -10.02 -9.10
N ALA A 39 -0.29 -9.14 -8.45
CA ALA A 39 -0.54 -7.80 -8.95
C ALA A 39 0.75 -6.95 -9.00
N VAL A 40 1.60 -7.07 -7.99
CA VAL A 40 2.89 -6.37 -7.97
C VAL A 40 3.80 -6.86 -9.09
N LEU A 41 3.84 -8.18 -9.33
CA LEU A 41 4.64 -8.75 -10.42
C LEU A 41 4.25 -8.18 -11.79
N ASP A 42 2.96 -7.95 -12.01
CA ASP A 42 2.47 -7.41 -13.29
C ASP A 42 2.78 -5.93 -13.47
N SER A 43 3.18 -5.26 -12.42
CA SER A 43 3.43 -3.81 -12.42
C SER A 43 4.88 -3.46 -12.07
N LEU A 44 5.81 -4.41 -12.23
CA LEU A 44 7.22 -4.22 -11.82
C LEU A 44 7.90 -3.00 -12.43
N GLU A 45 7.53 -2.62 -13.64
CA GLU A 45 8.09 -1.43 -14.30
C GLU A 45 7.83 -0.15 -13.52
N PHE A 46 6.74 -0.12 -12.76
CA PHE A 46 6.24 1.07 -12.09
C PHE A 46 6.49 1.05 -10.59
N VAL A 47 6.87 -0.09 -10.03
CA VAL A 47 6.96 -0.32 -8.59
C VAL A 47 8.43 -0.27 -8.15
N HIS A 48 8.67 0.39 -7.03
CA HIS A 48 9.99 0.39 -6.40
C HIS A 48 10.40 -1.05 -6.06
N ASP A 49 11.68 -1.35 -6.15
CA ASP A 49 12.21 -2.70 -5.94
C ASP A 49 12.11 -3.19 -4.49
N ARG A 50 11.82 -2.30 -3.56
CA ARG A 50 11.51 -2.65 -2.18
C ARG A 50 10.02 -2.55 -1.91
N ILE A 51 9.47 -3.57 -1.27
CA ILE A 51 8.08 -3.55 -0.80
C ILE A 51 8.11 -3.25 0.69
N HIS A 52 7.27 -2.33 1.11
CA HIS A 52 7.19 -1.91 2.51
C HIS A 52 6.04 -2.64 3.19
N LEU A 53 6.37 -3.63 4.01
CA LEU A 53 5.37 -4.30 4.84
C LEU A 53 5.09 -3.43 6.05
N PHE A 54 3.84 -3.29 6.43
CA PHE A 54 3.53 -2.57 7.66
C PHE A 54 2.48 -3.26 8.51
N SER A 55 2.66 -3.16 9.79
CA SER A 55 1.68 -3.47 10.83
C SER A 55 1.72 -2.31 11.82
N THR A 56 2.41 -2.40 12.94
CA THR A 56 2.68 -1.25 13.80
C THR A 56 4.01 -0.58 13.48
N LYS A 57 4.80 -1.19 12.59
CA LYS A 57 6.04 -0.64 12.07
C LYS A 57 6.18 -1.01 10.60
N VAL A 58 7.05 -0.32 9.89
CA VAL A 58 7.35 -0.61 8.47
C VAL A 58 8.62 -1.43 8.40
N GLU A 59 8.57 -2.50 7.60
CA GLU A 59 9.72 -3.32 7.27
C GLU A 59 9.86 -3.44 5.76
N ASP A 60 11.05 -3.17 5.25
CA ASP A 60 11.32 -3.26 3.83
C ASP A 60 11.76 -4.67 3.45
N ILE A 61 11.17 -5.22 2.43
CA ILE A 61 11.58 -6.51 1.87
C ILE A 61 11.80 -6.36 0.36
N SER A 62 12.58 -7.28 -0.20
CA SER A 62 12.72 -7.38 -1.64
C SER A 62 11.53 -8.15 -2.24
N LEU A 63 11.36 -8.01 -3.54
CA LEU A 63 10.36 -8.81 -4.26
C LEU A 63 10.62 -10.30 -4.12
N ARG A 64 11.90 -10.70 -4.07
CA ARG A 64 12.28 -12.09 -3.86
C ARG A 64 11.80 -12.61 -2.51
N GLN A 65 11.97 -11.82 -1.45
CA GLN A 65 11.49 -12.19 -0.12
C GLN A 65 9.97 -12.29 -0.10
N LEU A 66 9.29 -11.37 -0.78
CA LEU A 66 7.85 -11.44 -0.90
C LEU A 66 7.40 -12.72 -1.60
N SER A 67 8.12 -13.13 -2.66
CA SER A 67 7.82 -14.37 -3.39
C SER A 67 7.99 -15.63 -2.52
N HIS A 68 8.82 -15.58 -1.51
CA HIS A 68 9.04 -16.66 -0.56
C HIS A 68 8.10 -16.59 0.64
N GLY A 69 7.11 -15.71 0.59
CA GLY A 69 6.12 -15.61 1.67
C GLY A 69 6.60 -14.89 2.93
N VAL A 70 7.68 -14.12 2.83
CA VAL A 70 8.14 -13.31 3.97
C VAL A 70 7.07 -12.28 4.29
N CYS A 71 6.50 -12.40 5.48
CA CYS A 71 5.37 -11.58 5.89
C CYS A 71 5.32 -11.53 7.42
N GLU A 72 6.14 -10.68 8.00
CA GLU A 72 6.19 -10.53 9.45
C GLU A 72 5.20 -9.46 9.90
N SER A 73 4.46 -9.75 10.96
CA SER A 73 3.47 -8.84 11.52
C SER A 73 3.65 -8.73 13.02
N THR A 74 3.41 -7.54 13.54
CA THR A 74 3.38 -7.29 15.00
C THR A 74 2.00 -7.53 15.59
N GLY A 75 1.03 -7.96 14.77
CA GLY A 75 -0.33 -8.32 15.19
C GLY A 75 -1.33 -7.17 15.14
N GLY A 76 -0.88 -5.94 15.14
CA GLY A 76 -1.75 -4.77 15.02
C GLY A 76 -1.53 -4.04 13.70
N THR A 77 -2.18 -2.89 13.52
CA THR A 77 -2.01 -2.06 12.34
C THR A 77 -2.07 -0.58 12.73
N SER A 78 -1.15 0.21 12.20
CA SER A 78 -1.15 1.65 12.42
C SER A 78 -0.66 2.38 11.17
N ILE A 79 -1.51 3.26 10.64
CA ILE A 79 -1.14 4.10 9.51
C ILE A 79 -0.04 5.10 9.87
N ASN A 80 0.13 5.39 11.15
CA ASN A 80 1.15 6.35 11.58
C ASN A 80 2.57 5.91 11.20
N CYS A 81 2.85 4.61 11.23
CA CYS A 81 4.16 4.11 10.81
C CYS A 81 4.41 4.32 9.32
N VAL A 82 3.37 4.20 8.50
CA VAL A 82 3.46 4.48 7.05
C VAL A 82 3.73 5.96 6.81
N ALA A 83 2.99 6.83 7.46
CA ALA A 83 3.20 8.28 7.34
C ALA A 83 4.61 8.68 7.77
N GLY A 84 5.12 8.11 8.85
CA GLY A 84 6.49 8.33 9.30
C GLY A 84 7.53 7.89 8.28
N HIS A 85 7.34 6.72 7.69
CA HIS A 85 8.23 6.19 6.66
C HIS A 85 8.23 7.07 5.40
N ILE A 86 7.06 7.50 4.95
CA ILE A 86 6.90 8.40 3.82
C ILE A 86 7.67 9.69 4.05
N ARG A 87 7.51 10.28 5.24
CA ARG A 87 8.20 11.52 5.60
C ARG A 87 9.70 11.34 5.65
N GLU A 88 10.18 10.30 6.30
CA GLU A 88 11.60 10.02 6.46
C GLU A 88 12.30 9.79 5.12
N HIS A 89 11.68 9.03 4.23
CA HIS A 89 12.26 8.65 2.94
C HIS A 89 11.79 9.54 1.79
N ARG A 90 11.02 10.57 2.07
CA ARG A 90 10.52 11.53 1.07
C ARG A 90 9.82 10.85 -0.10
N VAL A 91 8.97 9.90 0.21
CA VAL A 91 8.20 9.16 -0.78
C VAL A 91 7.16 10.10 -1.39
N ARG A 92 7.11 10.17 -2.70
CA ARG A 92 6.18 11.06 -3.41
C ARG A 92 4.96 10.34 -3.95
N ARG A 93 5.12 9.06 -4.27
CA ARG A 93 4.06 8.25 -4.88
C ARG A 93 3.97 6.94 -4.14
N ALA A 94 2.81 6.63 -3.64
CA ALA A 94 2.60 5.44 -2.83
C ALA A 94 1.24 4.81 -3.12
N VAL A 95 1.20 3.50 -3.01
CA VAL A 95 -0.04 2.72 -3.00
C VAL A 95 -0.05 1.92 -1.72
N ILE A 96 -1.14 2.00 -0.99
CA ILE A 96 -1.35 1.23 0.23
C ILE A 96 -2.34 0.12 -0.07
N LEU A 97 -1.93 -1.13 0.17
CA LEU A 97 -2.80 -2.29 0.03
C LEU A 97 -3.22 -2.73 1.43
N THR A 98 -4.51 -2.67 1.70
CA THR A 98 -5.04 -2.87 3.06
C THR A 98 -6.49 -3.31 3.01
N ASP A 99 -7.02 -3.78 4.13
CA ASP A 99 -8.46 -3.99 4.29
C ASP A 99 -9.22 -2.69 4.63
N GLY A 100 -8.49 -1.59 4.81
CA GLY A 100 -9.08 -0.28 5.11
C GLY A 100 -9.14 0.08 6.59
N TYR A 101 -8.79 -0.84 7.46
CA TYR A 101 -8.85 -0.64 8.92
C TYR A 101 -7.44 -0.41 9.48
N VAL A 102 -6.89 0.76 9.23
CA VAL A 102 -5.50 1.09 9.60
C VAL A 102 -5.41 2.20 10.65
N GLY A 103 -6.55 2.70 11.10
CA GLY A 103 -6.64 3.90 11.92
C GLY A 103 -6.76 5.14 11.05
N THR A 104 -7.57 6.10 11.50
CA THR A 104 -7.76 7.34 10.77
C THR A 104 -6.59 8.28 11.04
N PRO A 105 -5.84 8.68 10.01
CA PRO A 105 -4.71 9.58 10.22
C PRO A 105 -5.19 10.97 10.63
N SER A 106 -4.42 11.65 11.43
CA SER A 106 -4.74 13.00 11.91
C SER A 106 -3.48 13.85 12.03
N GLY A 107 -3.65 15.16 12.15
CA GLY A 107 -2.54 16.08 12.35
C GLY A 107 -1.48 16.02 11.25
N ASP A 108 -0.23 15.95 11.66
CA ASP A 108 0.91 15.92 10.74
C ASP A 108 0.92 14.67 9.87
N ASP A 109 0.47 13.53 10.38
CA ASP A 109 0.43 12.30 9.60
C ASP A 109 -0.60 12.40 8.47
N ALA A 110 -1.77 12.97 8.74
CA ALA A 110 -2.76 13.22 7.70
C ALA A 110 -2.22 14.17 6.63
N LYS A 111 -1.49 15.20 7.03
CA LYS A 111 -0.87 16.13 6.10
C LYS A 111 0.16 15.46 5.22
N VAL A 112 1.03 14.64 5.78
CA VAL A 112 2.04 13.87 5.04
C VAL A 112 1.37 13.00 3.97
N LEU A 113 0.31 12.29 4.35
CA LEU A 113 -0.42 11.44 3.41
C LEU A 113 -1.12 12.24 2.31
N ARG A 114 -1.72 13.36 2.65
CA ARG A 114 -2.37 14.23 1.64
C ARG A 114 -1.37 14.86 0.68
N ASP A 115 -0.16 15.15 1.15
CA ASP A 115 0.89 15.74 0.31
C ASP A 115 1.58 14.69 -0.57
N THR A 116 1.33 13.41 -0.32
CA THR A 116 1.83 12.29 -1.12
C THR A 116 0.78 11.94 -2.17
N ARG A 117 1.20 11.62 -3.39
CA ARG A 117 0.28 11.06 -4.37
C ARG A 117 -0.06 9.63 -3.95
N LEU A 118 -1.23 9.47 -3.35
CA LEU A 118 -1.61 8.27 -2.62
C LEU A 118 -2.77 7.55 -3.26
N GLY A 119 -2.55 6.31 -3.65
CA GLY A 119 -3.58 5.37 -4.03
C GLY A 119 -3.81 4.36 -2.93
N VAL A 120 -5.01 3.86 -2.84
CA VAL A 120 -5.37 2.81 -1.88
C VAL A 120 -6.04 1.67 -2.63
N ALA A 121 -5.56 0.47 -2.41
CA ALA A 121 -6.18 -0.74 -2.92
C ALA A 121 -6.77 -1.50 -1.74
N LEU A 122 -8.09 -1.59 -1.73
CA LEU A 122 -8.83 -2.19 -0.62
C LEU A 122 -9.09 -3.67 -0.88
N ALA A 123 -8.72 -4.50 0.06
CA ALA A 123 -8.91 -5.95 0.00
C ALA A 123 -10.23 -6.39 0.64
N SER A 124 -11.20 -5.50 0.73
CA SER A 124 -12.50 -5.77 1.34
C SER A 124 -13.61 -5.08 0.56
N ASP A 125 -14.84 -5.38 0.90
CA ASP A 125 -16.03 -4.77 0.30
C ASP A 125 -16.26 -3.32 0.77
N MET A 126 -15.40 -2.78 1.58
CA MET A 126 -15.51 -1.42 2.09
C MET A 126 -15.30 -0.43 0.95
N GLN A 127 -16.34 0.32 0.58
CA GLN A 127 -16.29 1.19 -0.60
C GLN A 127 -16.03 2.66 -0.30
N THR A 128 -16.58 3.20 0.77
CA THR A 128 -16.56 4.64 0.99
C THR A 128 -16.07 5.07 2.37
N GLU A 129 -16.12 4.20 3.35
CA GLU A 129 -15.85 4.57 4.75
C GLU A 129 -14.58 3.93 5.30
N HIS A 130 -13.58 3.71 4.45
CA HIS A 130 -12.28 3.25 4.94
C HIS A 130 -11.51 4.39 5.60
N ASP A 131 -10.58 4.03 6.46
CA ASP A 131 -9.85 5.00 7.27
C ASP A 131 -8.99 5.98 6.47
N LEU A 132 -8.68 5.67 5.23
CA LEU A 132 -7.83 6.50 4.36
C LEU A 132 -8.62 7.35 3.36
N ALA A 133 -9.96 7.33 3.41
CA ALA A 133 -10.79 8.03 2.44
C ALA A 133 -10.50 9.53 2.36
N ALA A 134 -10.18 10.16 3.48
CA ALA A 134 -9.92 11.60 3.54
C ALA A 134 -8.56 12.01 2.98
N VAL A 135 -7.61 11.08 2.87
CA VAL A 135 -6.23 11.39 2.47
C VAL A 135 -5.84 10.77 1.13
N ALA A 136 -6.58 9.77 0.66
CA ALA A 136 -6.29 9.11 -0.61
C ALA A 136 -6.73 9.98 -1.79
N ASP A 137 -5.91 10.08 -2.81
CA ASP A 137 -6.29 10.71 -4.07
C ASP A 137 -7.25 9.83 -4.87
N GLU A 138 -7.06 8.52 -4.75
CA GLU A 138 -7.87 7.53 -5.45
C GLU A 138 -7.85 6.22 -4.67
N TRP A 139 -8.93 5.45 -4.76
CA TRP A 139 -8.93 4.08 -4.24
C TRP A 139 -9.69 3.14 -5.16
N VAL A 140 -9.32 1.86 -5.10
CA VAL A 140 -9.98 0.77 -5.82
C VAL A 140 -10.21 -0.39 -4.84
N THR A 141 -11.22 -1.20 -5.13
CA THR A 141 -11.47 -2.43 -4.37
C THR A 141 -10.90 -3.61 -5.13
N LEU A 142 -10.10 -4.43 -4.47
CA LEU A 142 -9.57 -5.65 -5.03
C LEU A 142 -10.60 -6.76 -4.86
N GLN A 143 -10.83 -7.53 -5.92
CA GLN A 143 -11.61 -8.74 -5.83
C GLN A 143 -10.68 -9.88 -5.47
N VAL A 144 -11.00 -10.58 -4.39
CA VAL A 144 -10.26 -11.74 -3.95
C VAL A 144 -11.12 -12.97 -4.21
N ASP A 145 -10.67 -13.78 -5.12
CA ASP A 145 -11.35 -15.05 -5.45
C ASP A 145 -10.85 -16.19 -4.54
#